data_ba8ec6bbe05be9a18203946d9fdbac8c
#
_entry.id   ba8ec6bbe05be9a18203946d9fdbac8c
#
_cell.length_a   1.000
_cell.length_b   1.000
_cell.length_c   1.000
_cell.angle_alpha   90.00
_cell.angle_beta   90.00
_cell.angle_gamma   90.00
#
_symmetry.space_group_name_H-M   'P 1'
#
loop_
_entity.id
_entity.type
_entity.pdbx_description
1 polymer ?
#
loop_
_entity_poly.entity_id
_entity_poly.type
_entity_poly.pdbx_seq_one_letter_code
_entity_poly.pdbx_strand_id
1 'polypeptide(L)'
;MSEKNERWGSRLGLVLAMAGNAVGMGNFLRFPAQAVENGGGAFIVPYLASLVLLGLPLLWVEWAIGRRGGAHGWHSTPFMFGEIGKSPVWKYVGVLGIFCSVAVCGYYCYIESWALAYFVHSLMGSFTGMTQAEVAQFFSNYVGSGSESMLFFVACVVINALILMQGLRGGIERVATIGLPILVAAGVFLAFRALTLGKSVAPPGCPDCDALLGVKFLWEPRPAGWLDPKVWFAAAGQVFFTLGPGFGMIHTYASYMRENEDVVVGATTVASANTFVEVCLGGAIVVPIAAAALGVNWLTENAGFSLAFQTMPFLFDGWGPFFGTLGASAWFGLLFLAGLTSTIALGSPWMAFLADHYDKSRRFGAVTFTLMVLFAGLPTVVLYERGALDEYDYWTGSVALVALGLAECIMFAWVFGMDKAWAEITRGALFLPPRIFQFVIKYVTTGMLAVIFLATLFKPQNNDWGRAFTEGWRFDETGVIGKIIHSNVPYNRSWFADGFQAQNDGVVVAVHGSQVDLVGEHDFHYRFSASEEILVRVGEPVSAGQTITRGFRINDVFYKDLVRIQILFLFLFLSYWVYRAGPRRRNRR
;
A
#
# COMPACT_ATOMS: atom_id res chain seq x y z
N MET A 1 -14.69 31.86 8.12
CA MET A 1 -13.89 31.48 9.31
C MET A 1 -12.43 31.47 8.90
N SER A 2 -11.55 32.14 9.62
CA SER A 2 -10.11 32.18 9.32
C SER A 2 -9.54 30.75 9.34
N GLU A 3 -8.83 30.33 8.29
CA GLU A 3 -8.20 28.99 8.13
C GLU A 3 -7.26 28.63 9.29
N LYS A 4 -6.88 29.60 10.13
CA LYS A 4 -5.97 29.47 11.27
C LYS A 4 -6.53 28.70 12.49
N ASN A 5 -7.83 28.35 12.51
CA ASN A 5 -8.50 27.68 13.63
C ASN A 5 -9.28 26.44 13.17
N GLU A 6 -8.79 25.70 12.19
CA GLU A 6 -9.43 24.43 11.84
C GLU A 6 -9.31 23.43 12.98
N ARG A 7 -10.43 22.78 13.26
CA ARG A 7 -10.56 21.67 14.22
C ARG A 7 -11.59 20.70 13.69
N TRP A 8 -11.50 19.48 14.10
CA TRP A 8 -12.52 18.47 13.85
C TRP A 8 -13.89 18.94 14.34
N GLY A 9 -14.92 18.61 13.59
CA GLY A 9 -16.30 18.95 13.96
C GLY A 9 -16.76 18.21 15.21
N SER A 10 -16.33 16.95 15.34
CA SER A 10 -16.64 16.10 16.47
C SER A 10 -15.50 15.10 16.75
N ARG A 11 -15.48 14.51 17.96
CA ARG A 11 -14.59 13.40 18.28
C ARG A 11 -14.86 12.18 17.40
N LEU A 12 -16.14 11.90 17.13
CA LEU A 12 -16.54 10.83 16.24
C LEU A 12 -16.02 11.09 14.80
N GLY A 13 -16.11 12.33 14.30
CA GLY A 13 -15.58 12.71 12.98
C GLY A 13 -14.07 12.48 12.86
N LEU A 14 -13.29 12.83 13.90
CA LEU A 14 -11.86 12.50 13.96
C LEU A 14 -11.62 10.98 13.89
N VAL A 15 -12.31 10.20 14.74
CA VAL A 15 -12.13 8.74 14.79
C VAL A 15 -12.52 8.10 13.46
N LEU A 16 -13.63 8.54 12.83
CA LEU A 16 -14.04 8.04 11.52
C LEU A 16 -13.08 8.44 10.40
N ALA A 17 -12.52 9.66 10.44
CA ALA A 17 -11.51 10.08 9.47
C ALA A 17 -10.20 9.28 9.62
N MET A 18 -9.76 9.04 10.86
CA MET A 18 -8.59 8.22 11.15
C MET A 18 -8.83 6.75 10.79
N ALA A 19 -10.03 6.21 11.11
CA ALA A 19 -10.40 4.84 10.73
C ALA A 19 -10.53 4.70 9.21
N GLY A 20 -11.13 5.68 8.52
CA GLY A 20 -11.22 5.69 7.05
C GLY A 20 -9.85 5.78 6.38
N ASN A 21 -8.87 6.42 7.03
CA ASN A 21 -7.51 6.42 6.57
C ASN A 21 -6.82 5.05 6.76
N ALA A 22 -7.05 4.38 7.90
CA ALA A 22 -6.47 3.06 8.19
C ALA A 22 -7.18 1.95 7.38
N VAL A 23 -8.52 2.02 7.25
CA VAL A 23 -9.32 1.08 6.42
C VAL A 23 -9.15 1.44 4.95
N GLY A 24 -8.05 1.00 4.36
CA GLY A 24 -7.71 1.21 2.96
C GLY A 24 -7.94 -0.03 2.10
N MET A 25 -7.53 0.05 0.83
CA MET A 25 -7.59 -1.10 -0.09
C MET A 25 -6.77 -2.30 0.42
N GLY A 26 -5.71 -2.04 1.18
CA GLY A 26 -4.83 -3.09 1.73
C GLY A 26 -5.56 -4.11 2.61
N ASN A 27 -6.63 -3.71 3.31
CA ASN A 27 -7.44 -4.61 4.14
C ASN A 27 -8.15 -5.69 3.31
N PHE A 28 -8.47 -5.40 2.07
CA PHE A 28 -9.21 -6.28 1.17
C PHE A 28 -8.34 -6.93 0.09
N LEU A 29 -7.21 -6.32 -0.25
CA LEU A 29 -6.30 -6.80 -1.30
C LEU A 29 -5.07 -7.49 -0.71
N ARG A 30 -4.35 -6.79 0.19
CA ARG A 30 -3.07 -7.26 0.70
C ARG A 30 -3.21 -8.25 1.85
N PHE A 31 -4.10 -8.00 2.80
CA PHE A 31 -4.26 -8.89 3.96
C PHE A 31 -4.67 -10.32 3.55
N PRO A 32 -5.70 -10.54 2.70
CA PRO A 32 -6.05 -11.89 2.28
C PRO A 32 -4.90 -12.60 1.55
N ALA A 33 -4.18 -11.88 0.67
CA ALA A 33 -3.03 -12.43 -0.03
C ALA A 33 -1.93 -12.84 0.95
N GLN A 34 -1.52 -11.95 1.86
CA GLN A 34 -0.51 -12.22 2.88
C GLN A 34 -0.92 -13.38 3.81
N ALA A 35 -2.18 -13.43 4.20
CA ALA A 35 -2.68 -14.53 5.04
C ALA A 35 -2.59 -15.87 4.30
N VAL A 36 -2.95 -15.92 3.02
CA VAL A 36 -2.89 -17.15 2.21
C VAL A 36 -1.44 -17.57 1.95
N GLU A 37 -0.58 -16.66 1.49
CA GLU A 37 0.85 -16.91 1.23
C GLU A 37 1.61 -17.41 2.46
N ASN A 38 1.17 -17.02 3.65
CA ASN A 38 1.80 -17.38 4.93
C ASN A 38 1.00 -18.44 5.72
N GLY A 39 0.24 -19.28 5.02
CA GLY A 39 -0.39 -20.49 5.57
C GLY A 39 -1.67 -20.28 6.36
N GLY A 40 -2.43 -19.21 6.09
CA GLY A 40 -3.75 -18.97 6.67
C GLY A 40 -3.70 -18.78 8.19
N GLY A 41 -4.20 -19.76 8.96
CA GLY A 41 -4.23 -19.71 10.42
C GLY A 41 -2.85 -19.64 11.11
N ALA A 42 -1.76 -19.93 10.39
CA ALA A 42 -0.40 -19.70 10.87
C ALA A 42 -0.09 -18.19 10.97
N PHE A 43 -0.68 -17.37 10.10
CA PHE A 43 -0.45 -15.92 10.00
C PHE A 43 -1.19 -15.11 11.07
N ILE A 44 -2.39 -15.54 11.48
CA ILE A 44 -3.28 -14.74 12.34
C ILE A 44 -2.65 -14.42 13.71
N VAL A 45 -2.00 -15.39 14.35
CA VAL A 45 -1.41 -15.18 15.68
C VAL A 45 -0.20 -14.23 15.62
N PRO A 46 0.79 -14.39 14.72
CA PRO A 46 1.84 -13.40 14.49
C PRO A 46 1.30 -12.01 14.13
N TYR A 47 0.20 -11.92 13.35
CA TYR A 47 -0.45 -10.66 13.02
C TYR A 47 -1.01 -9.94 14.26
N LEU A 48 -1.80 -10.64 15.10
CA LEU A 48 -2.34 -10.06 16.34
C LEU A 48 -1.24 -9.69 17.34
N ALA A 49 -0.20 -10.49 17.45
CA ALA A 49 0.96 -10.17 18.29
C ALA A 49 1.69 -8.91 17.78
N SER A 50 1.90 -8.81 16.45
CA SER A 50 2.50 -7.62 15.83
C SER A 50 1.61 -6.38 15.98
N LEU A 51 0.29 -6.53 15.94
CA LEU A 51 -0.64 -5.43 16.24
C LEU A 51 -0.41 -4.86 17.65
N VAL A 52 -0.26 -5.72 18.65
CA VAL A 52 -0.07 -5.30 20.07
C VAL A 52 1.34 -4.77 20.33
N LEU A 53 2.38 -5.36 19.71
CA LEU A 53 3.78 -5.02 20.01
C LEU A 53 4.35 -3.94 19.09
N LEU A 54 3.80 -3.78 17.90
CA LEU A 54 4.28 -2.81 16.91
C LEU A 54 3.20 -1.77 16.57
N GLY A 55 2.04 -2.23 16.06
CA GLY A 55 1.03 -1.34 15.48
C GLY A 55 0.44 -0.36 16.47
N LEU A 56 -0.12 -0.86 17.56
CA LEU A 56 -0.78 -0.04 18.58
C LEU A 56 0.18 0.92 19.30
N PRO A 57 1.38 0.48 19.76
CA PRO A 57 2.36 1.40 20.34
C PRO A 57 2.79 2.51 19.39
N LEU A 58 2.99 2.21 18.12
CA LEU A 58 3.39 3.18 17.12
C LEU A 58 2.30 4.21 16.83
N LEU A 59 1.03 3.77 16.74
CA LEU A 59 -0.10 4.70 16.63
C LEU A 59 -0.18 5.67 17.82
N TRP A 60 0.02 5.18 19.06
CA TRP A 60 0.07 6.08 20.23
C TRP A 60 1.18 7.11 20.11
N VAL A 61 2.35 6.71 19.61
CA VAL A 61 3.49 7.62 19.38
C VAL A 61 3.11 8.70 18.37
N GLU A 62 2.61 8.33 17.19
CA GLU A 62 2.25 9.28 16.13
C GLU A 62 1.12 10.25 16.55
N TRP A 63 0.07 9.72 17.20
CA TRP A 63 -1.01 10.54 17.69
C TRP A 63 -0.52 11.54 18.76
N ALA A 64 0.36 11.10 19.66
CA ALA A 64 0.92 11.97 20.70
C ALA A 64 1.85 13.03 20.10
N ILE A 65 2.70 12.68 19.13
CA ILE A 65 3.54 13.63 18.38
C ILE A 65 2.67 14.67 17.68
N GLY A 66 1.63 14.22 16.97
CA GLY A 66 0.71 15.10 16.24
C GLY A 66 -0.02 16.05 17.18
N ARG A 67 -0.69 15.55 18.23
CA ARG A 67 -1.40 16.36 19.21
C ARG A 67 -0.48 17.39 19.88
N ARG A 68 0.72 16.97 20.28
CA ARG A 68 1.73 17.87 20.85
C ARG A 68 2.15 18.94 19.86
N GLY A 69 2.43 18.55 18.60
CA GLY A 69 2.77 19.49 17.53
C GLY A 69 1.69 20.54 17.35
N GLY A 70 0.43 20.11 17.28
CA GLY A 70 -0.73 21.01 17.17
C GLY A 70 -0.89 21.98 18.33
N ALA A 71 -0.65 21.54 19.58
CA ALA A 71 -0.65 22.40 20.77
C ALA A 71 0.43 23.52 20.68
N HIS A 72 1.52 23.27 19.94
CA HIS A 72 2.56 24.27 19.67
C HIS A 72 2.36 25.03 18.33
N GLY A 73 1.24 24.80 17.63
CA GLY A 73 0.89 25.46 16.36
C GLY A 73 1.61 24.90 15.14
N TRP A 74 2.08 23.64 15.21
CA TRP A 74 2.69 22.92 14.10
C TRP A 74 1.77 21.80 13.63
N HIS A 75 1.44 21.77 12.34
CA HIS A 75 0.54 20.78 11.78
C HIS A 75 1.21 19.88 10.73
N SER A 76 2.53 20.07 10.52
CA SER A 76 3.33 19.25 9.59
C SER A 76 4.54 18.63 10.27
N THR A 77 4.89 17.40 9.88
CA THR A 77 5.94 16.57 10.50
C THR A 77 7.32 17.23 10.61
N PRO A 78 7.84 18.01 9.61
CA PRO A 78 9.16 18.61 9.74
C PRO A 78 9.30 19.51 10.99
N PHE A 79 8.27 20.26 11.31
CA PHE A 79 8.30 21.21 12.41
C PHE A 79 7.94 20.58 13.75
N MET A 80 7.04 19.57 13.73
CA MET A 80 6.78 18.75 14.92
C MET A 80 8.06 18.04 15.36
N PHE A 81 8.80 17.44 14.44
CA PHE A 81 10.04 16.73 14.74
C PHE A 81 11.15 17.68 15.18
N GLY A 82 11.27 18.85 14.54
CA GLY A 82 12.21 19.88 14.96
C GLY A 82 11.96 20.41 16.38
N GLU A 83 10.70 20.57 16.79
CA GLU A 83 10.28 20.99 18.13
C GLU A 83 10.60 19.90 19.18
N ILE A 84 10.25 18.65 18.90
CA ILE A 84 10.42 17.53 19.81
C ILE A 84 11.90 17.13 19.94
N GLY A 85 12.58 17.00 18.81
CA GLY A 85 13.98 16.54 18.74
C GLY A 85 15.01 17.62 19.07
N LYS A 86 14.62 18.89 19.14
CA LYS A 86 15.46 20.06 19.48
C LYS A 86 16.73 20.22 18.64
N SER A 87 16.76 19.64 17.44
CA SER A 87 17.87 19.71 16.50
C SER A 87 17.36 19.91 15.08
N PRO A 88 18.05 20.69 14.24
CA PRO A 88 17.71 20.85 12.83
C PRO A 88 17.63 19.54 12.06
N VAL A 89 18.40 18.52 12.45
CA VAL A 89 18.41 17.19 11.81
C VAL A 89 17.00 16.59 11.82
N TRP A 90 16.30 16.66 12.95
CA TRP A 90 14.95 16.10 13.06
C TRP A 90 13.93 16.80 12.16
N LYS A 91 14.12 18.10 11.90
CA LYS A 91 13.30 18.82 10.92
C LYS A 91 13.41 18.17 9.53
N TYR A 92 14.61 17.77 9.11
CA TYR A 92 14.82 17.13 7.81
C TYR A 92 14.38 15.66 7.79
N VAL A 93 14.52 14.94 8.90
CA VAL A 93 13.91 13.60 9.05
C VAL A 93 12.38 13.69 8.88
N GLY A 94 11.75 14.70 9.46
CA GLY A 94 10.31 14.94 9.32
C GLY A 94 9.84 15.24 7.88
N VAL A 95 10.75 15.61 6.95
CA VAL A 95 10.42 15.75 5.52
C VAL A 95 9.89 14.44 4.93
N LEU A 96 10.39 13.29 5.44
CA LEU A 96 9.93 11.98 5.00
C LEU A 96 8.40 11.83 5.14
N GLY A 97 7.76 12.41 6.17
CA GLY A 97 6.31 12.34 6.33
C GLY A 97 5.53 13.05 5.21
N ILE A 98 6.01 14.20 4.72
CA ILE A 98 5.41 14.88 3.56
C ILE A 98 5.76 14.13 2.28
N PHE A 99 7.01 13.67 2.16
CA PHE A 99 7.49 12.95 0.99
C PHE A 99 6.74 11.64 0.78
N CYS A 100 6.64 10.79 1.80
CA CYS A 100 5.90 9.53 1.72
C CYS A 100 4.43 9.77 1.35
N SER A 101 3.79 10.78 1.94
CA SER A 101 2.42 11.14 1.60
C SER A 101 2.23 11.46 0.11
N VAL A 102 3.08 12.33 -0.46
CA VAL A 102 2.97 12.74 -1.87
C VAL A 102 3.31 11.60 -2.81
N ALA A 103 4.44 10.92 -2.56
CA ALA A 103 4.95 9.89 -3.44
C ALA A 103 4.04 8.65 -3.48
N VAL A 104 3.54 8.22 -2.31
CA VAL A 104 2.60 7.10 -2.22
C VAL A 104 1.26 7.47 -2.83
N CYS A 105 0.74 8.68 -2.60
CA CYS A 105 -0.51 9.13 -3.21
C CYS A 105 -0.45 9.06 -4.74
N GLY A 106 0.73 9.29 -5.36
CA GLY A 106 0.92 9.20 -6.80
C GLY A 106 0.51 7.82 -7.36
N TYR A 107 1.13 6.75 -6.89
CA TYR A 107 0.81 5.41 -7.37
C TYR A 107 -0.49 4.85 -6.77
N TYR A 108 -0.84 5.24 -5.54
CA TYR A 108 -2.06 4.76 -4.89
C TYR A 108 -3.33 5.29 -5.57
N CYS A 109 -3.33 6.55 -6.08
CA CYS A 109 -4.40 7.06 -6.92
C CYS A 109 -4.56 6.27 -8.23
N TYR A 110 -3.48 5.68 -8.76
CA TYR A 110 -3.57 4.82 -9.93
C TYR A 110 -4.28 3.50 -9.58
N ILE A 111 -3.95 2.86 -8.46
CA ILE A 111 -4.67 1.66 -7.99
C ILE A 111 -6.13 1.99 -7.63
N GLU A 112 -6.38 3.13 -6.99
CA GLU A 112 -7.75 3.65 -6.73
C GLU A 112 -8.55 3.78 -8.04
N SER A 113 -7.89 4.22 -9.11
CA SER A 113 -8.53 4.39 -10.41
C SER A 113 -8.95 3.05 -11.05
N TRP A 114 -8.22 1.97 -10.78
CA TRP A 114 -8.65 0.63 -11.21
C TRP A 114 -9.96 0.22 -10.53
N ALA A 115 -10.08 0.51 -9.23
CA ALA A 115 -11.32 0.23 -8.50
C ALA A 115 -12.50 1.04 -9.05
N LEU A 116 -12.29 2.33 -9.38
CA LEU A 116 -13.32 3.16 -10.01
C LEU A 116 -13.72 2.64 -11.40
N ALA A 117 -12.75 2.30 -12.24
CA ALA A 117 -12.99 1.75 -13.58
C ALA A 117 -13.81 0.45 -13.50
N TYR A 118 -13.37 -0.47 -12.66
CA TYR A 118 -14.05 -1.74 -12.47
C TYR A 118 -15.43 -1.61 -11.84
N PHE A 119 -15.64 -0.61 -10.97
CA PHE A 119 -16.96 -0.26 -10.48
C PHE A 119 -17.89 0.15 -11.62
N VAL A 120 -17.43 1.03 -12.51
CA VAL A 120 -18.21 1.47 -13.69
C VAL A 120 -18.49 0.29 -14.63
N HIS A 121 -17.47 -0.52 -14.94
CA HIS A 121 -17.63 -1.72 -15.79
C HIS A 121 -18.57 -2.76 -15.17
N SER A 122 -18.56 -2.93 -13.84
CA SER A 122 -19.50 -3.82 -13.14
C SER A 122 -20.94 -3.35 -13.31
N LEU A 123 -21.19 -2.05 -13.15
CA LEU A 123 -22.52 -1.47 -13.37
C LEU A 123 -23.00 -1.60 -14.82
N MET A 124 -22.08 -1.58 -15.78
CA MET A 124 -22.38 -1.78 -17.20
C MET A 124 -22.56 -3.26 -17.57
N GLY A 125 -22.30 -4.20 -16.66
CA GLY A 125 -22.36 -5.64 -16.92
C GLY A 125 -21.23 -6.16 -17.81
N SER A 126 -20.10 -5.44 -17.91
CA SER A 126 -18.98 -5.76 -18.83
C SER A 126 -18.32 -7.12 -18.54
N PHE A 127 -18.45 -7.64 -17.33
CA PHE A 127 -17.85 -8.91 -16.92
C PHE A 127 -18.78 -10.13 -17.07
N THR A 128 -20.03 -9.90 -17.49
CA THR A 128 -21.04 -10.97 -17.58
C THR A 128 -20.65 -12.00 -18.64
N GLY A 129 -20.58 -13.27 -18.23
CA GLY A 129 -20.24 -14.40 -19.09
C GLY A 129 -18.77 -14.51 -19.46
N MET A 130 -17.88 -13.66 -18.92
CA MET A 130 -16.44 -13.78 -19.12
C MET A 130 -15.87 -14.98 -18.37
N THR A 131 -14.96 -15.69 -19.01
CA THR A 131 -14.11 -16.69 -18.36
C THR A 131 -13.05 -16.00 -17.49
N GLN A 132 -12.42 -16.75 -16.58
CA GLN A 132 -11.32 -16.23 -15.75
C GLN A 132 -10.17 -15.68 -16.61
N ALA A 133 -9.81 -16.35 -17.71
CA ALA A 133 -8.76 -15.90 -18.61
C ALA A 133 -9.13 -14.58 -19.33
N GLU A 134 -10.39 -14.40 -19.73
CA GLU A 134 -10.87 -13.16 -20.34
C GLU A 134 -10.87 -12.00 -19.35
N VAL A 135 -11.22 -12.23 -18.08
CA VAL A 135 -11.12 -11.20 -17.02
C VAL A 135 -9.65 -10.82 -16.76
N ALA A 136 -8.74 -11.78 -16.75
CA ALA A 136 -7.31 -11.51 -16.61
C ALA A 136 -6.77 -10.71 -17.81
N GLN A 137 -7.20 -11.07 -19.03
CA GLN A 137 -6.85 -10.34 -20.25
C GLN A 137 -7.46 -8.92 -20.27
N PHE A 138 -8.68 -8.75 -19.78
CA PHE A 138 -9.32 -7.44 -19.62
C PHE A 138 -8.46 -6.52 -18.74
N PHE A 139 -7.97 -7.02 -17.58
CA PHE A 139 -7.06 -6.25 -16.72
C PHE A 139 -5.77 -5.87 -17.45
N SER A 140 -5.13 -6.82 -18.13
CA SER A 140 -3.90 -6.56 -18.88
C SER A 140 -4.12 -5.51 -19.99
N ASN A 141 -5.24 -5.60 -20.71
CA ASN A 141 -5.61 -4.62 -21.72
C ASN A 141 -5.88 -3.24 -21.10
N TYR A 142 -6.58 -3.18 -19.96
CA TYR A 142 -6.89 -1.93 -19.27
C TYR A 142 -5.62 -1.21 -18.82
N VAL A 143 -4.70 -1.89 -18.15
CA VAL A 143 -3.44 -1.26 -17.68
C VAL A 143 -2.48 -0.94 -18.84
N GLY A 144 -2.54 -1.70 -19.94
CA GLY A 144 -1.76 -1.48 -21.17
C GLY A 144 -2.37 -0.46 -22.13
N SER A 145 -3.67 -0.12 -22.00
CA SER A 145 -4.40 0.75 -22.95
C SER A 145 -3.89 2.19 -22.99
N GLY A 146 -3.23 2.65 -21.93
CA GLY A 146 -2.73 4.02 -21.78
C GLY A 146 -3.82 5.10 -21.72
N SER A 147 -4.84 5.03 -22.58
CA SER A 147 -5.89 6.08 -22.67
C SER A 147 -6.99 5.90 -21.64
N GLU A 148 -7.54 4.71 -21.48
CA GLU A 148 -8.62 4.45 -20.53
C GLU A 148 -8.11 4.50 -19.09
N SER A 149 -7.00 3.85 -18.79
CA SER A 149 -6.37 3.89 -17.47
C SER A 149 -5.96 5.31 -17.07
N MET A 150 -5.47 6.12 -18.02
CA MET A 150 -5.18 7.53 -17.81
C MET A 150 -6.45 8.36 -17.51
N LEU A 151 -7.55 8.10 -18.21
CA LEU A 151 -8.83 8.79 -17.98
C LEU A 151 -9.32 8.59 -16.53
N PHE A 152 -9.37 7.32 -16.08
CA PHE A 152 -9.79 7.02 -14.72
C PHE A 152 -8.80 7.52 -13.65
N PHE A 153 -7.49 7.47 -13.93
CA PHE A 153 -6.47 8.05 -13.06
C PHE A 153 -6.69 9.56 -12.87
N VAL A 154 -6.85 10.32 -13.95
CA VAL A 154 -7.13 11.76 -13.87
C VAL A 154 -8.46 12.03 -13.16
N ALA A 155 -9.50 11.22 -13.42
CA ALA A 155 -10.79 11.36 -12.73
C ALA A 155 -10.63 11.20 -11.20
N CYS A 156 -9.90 10.17 -10.73
CA CYS A 156 -9.60 9.98 -9.31
C CYS A 156 -8.83 11.16 -8.71
N VAL A 157 -7.78 11.62 -9.40
CA VAL A 157 -6.99 12.77 -8.95
C VAL A 157 -7.84 14.05 -8.84
N VAL A 158 -8.75 14.27 -9.80
CA VAL A 158 -9.70 15.39 -9.76
C VAL A 158 -10.71 15.26 -8.62
N ILE A 159 -11.28 14.08 -8.40
CA ILE A 159 -12.20 13.81 -7.27
C ILE A 159 -11.50 14.12 -5.95
N ASN A 160 -10.29 13.59 -5.75
CA ASN A 160 -9.47 13.86 -4.57
C ASN A 160 -9.21 15.36 -4.37
N ALA A 161 -8.83 16.08 -5.44
CA ALA A 161 -8.59 17.50 -5.40
C ALA A 161 -9.83 18.30 -4.95
N LEU A 162 -11.00 17.99 -5.53
CA LEU A 162 -12.27 18.65 -5.19
C LEU A 162 -12.67 18.44 -3.73
N ILE A 163 -12.41 17.27 -3.16
CA ILE A 163 -12.67 16.98 -1.76
C ILE A 163 -11.70 17.74 -0.86
N LEU A 164 -10.40 17.71 -1.17
CA LEU A 164 -9.37 18.41 -0.42
C LEU A 164 -9.59 19.92 -0.37
N MET A 165 -10.09 20.53 -1.47
CA MET A 165 -10.42 21.95 -1.52
C MET A 165 -11.53 22.36 -0.52
N GLN A 166 -12.40 21.41 -0.11
CA GLN A 166 -13.50 21.67 0.83
C GLN A 166 -13.05 21.70 2.30
N GLY A 167 -11.81 21.30 2.57
CA GLY A 167 -11.21 21.36 3.89
C GLY A 167 -11.48 20.16 4.80
N LEU A 168 -11.08 20.31 6.07
CA LEU A 168 -11.13 19.22 7.03
C LEU A 168 -12.58 18.77 7.29
N ARG A 169 -13.46 19.69 7.67
CA ARG A 169 -14.87 19.37 8.02
C ARG A 169 -15.75 19.11 6.81
N GLY A 170 -15.65 19.96 5.79
CA GLY A 170 -16.52 19.92 4.61
C GLY A 170 -16.13 18.81 3.63
N GLY A 171 -14.87 18.46 3.55
CA GLY A 171 -14.30 17.45 2.67
C GLY A 171 -14.01 16.14 3.42
N ILE A 172 -12.89 16.10 4.11
CA ILE A 172 -12.33 14.87 4.68
C ILE A 172 -13.27 14.20 5.69
N GLU A 173 -13.71 14.95 6.71
CA GLU A 173 -14.61 14.43 7.76
C GLU A 173 -15.96 13.98 7.17
N ARG A 174 -16.51 14.74 6.22
CA ARG A 174 -17.78 14.40 5.58
C ARG A 174 -17.67 13.12 4.75
N VAL A 175 -16.62 12.99 3.95
CA VAL A 175 -16.39 11.77 3.14
C VAL A 175 -16.18 10.55 4.04
N ALA A 176 -15.40 10.67 5.10
CA ALA A 176 -15.19 9.58 6.05
C ALA A 176 -16.49 9.20 6.80
N THR A 177 -17.28 10.19 7.23
CA THR A 177 -18.53 9.95 7.98
C THR A 177 -19.59 9.26 7.13
N ILE A 178 -19.61 9.47 5.81
CA ILE A 178 -20.56 8.85 4.89
C ILE A 178 -19.97 7.57 4.28
N GLY A 179 -18.72 7.66 3.80
CA GLY A 179 -18.08 6.60 3.04
C GLY A 179 -17.75 5.37 3.88
N LEU A 180 -17.23 5.55 5.11
CA LEU A 180 -16.86 4.41 5.95
C LEU A 180 -18.07 3.52 6.33
N PRO A 181 -19.23 4.05 6.76
CA PRO A 181 -20.42 3.22 6.97
C PRO A 181 -20.90 2.49 5.70
N ILE A 182 -20.85 3.14 4.52
CA ILE A 182 -21.21 2.50 3.25
C ILE A 182 -20.22 1.36 2.94
N LEU A 183 -18.94 1.59 3.10
CA LEU A 183 -17.89 0.60 2.93
C LEU A 183 -18.11 -0.62 3.85
N VAL A 184 -18.37 -0.38 5.14
CA VAL A 184 -18.63 -1.46 6.11
C VAL A 184 -19.91 -2.22 5.74
N ALA A 185 -20.98 -1.52 5.34
CA ALA A 185 -22.23 -2.17 4.92
C ALA A 185 -22.03 -3.05 3.67
N ALA A 186 -21.27 -2.55 2.67
CA ALA A 186 -20.89 -3.35 1.49
C ALA A 186 -20.03 -4.56 1.88
N GLY A 187 -19.06 -4.37 2.77
CA GLY A 187 -18.22 -5.46 3.29
C GLY A 187 -19.03 -6.54 4.04
N VAL A 188 -19.96 -6.12 4.90
CA VAL A 188 -20.87 -7.06 5.61
C VAL A 188 -21.75 -7.82 4.63
N PHE A 189 -22.31 -7.14 3.62
CA PHE A 189 -23.09 -7.79 2.57
C PHE A 189 -22.28 -8.85 1.82
N LEU A 190 -21.06 -8.51 1.40
CA LEU A 190 -20.17 -9.42 0.67
C LEU A 190 -19.71 -10.59 1.54
N ALA A 191 -19.34 -10.34 2.80
CA ALA A 191 -18.96 -11.39 3.75
C ALA A 191 -20.12 -12.34 4.04
N PHE A 192 -21.33 -11.81 4.27
CA PHE A 192 -22.52 -12.63 4.46
C PHE A 192 -22.79 -13.50 3.23
N ARG A 193 -22.72 -12.91 2.04
CA ARG A 193 -22.91 -13.66 0.80
C ARG A 193 -21.83 -14.73 0.59
N ALA A 194 -20.56 -14.40 0.83
CA ALA A 194 -19.43 -15.32 0.75
C ALA A 194 -19.62 -16.54 1.66
N LEU A 195 -19.99 -16.31 2.92
CA LEU A 195 -20.21 -17.37 3.92
C LEU A 195 -21.43 -18.24 3.61
N THR A 196 -22.42 -17.72 2.88
CA THR A 196 -23.65 -18.46 2.49
C THR A 196 -23.50 -19.16 1.13
N LEU A 197 -22.40 -19.02 0.42
CA LEU A 197 -22.18 -19.71 -0.87
C LEU A 197 -22.08 -21.23 -0.68
N GLY A 198 -21.39 -21.69 0.37
CA GLY A 198 -21.10 -23.12 0.56
C GLY A 198 -20.46 -23.72 -0.70
N LYS A 199 -21.12 -24.74 -1.27
CA LYS A 199 -20.74 -25.40 -2.53
C LYS A 199 -21.56 -24.96 -3.74
N SER A 200 -22.41 -23.93 -3.63
CA SER A 200 -23.38 -23.58 -4.66
C SER A 200 -22.76 -23.11 -5.98
N VAL A 201 -21.54 -22.61 -5.94
CA VAL A 201 -20.77 -22.12 -7.10
C VAL A 201 -19.61 -23.05 -7.48
N ALA A 202 -19.51 -24.20 -6.81
CA ALA A 202 -18.45 -25.16 -7.07
C ALA A 202 -18.61 -25.80 -8.47
N PRO A 203 -17.55 -25.86 -9.28
CA PRO A 203 -17.59 -26.55 -10.56
C PRO A 203 -17.75 -28.07 -10.35
N PRO A 204 -18.38 -28.80 -11.30
CA PRO A 204 -18.49 -30.25 -11.24
C PRO A 204 -17.10 -30.91 -11.06
N GLY A 205 -16.99 -31.82 -10.07
CA GLY A 205 -15.76 -32.56 -9.83
C GLY A 205 -14.71 -31.87 -8.96
N CYS A 206 -15.02 -30.72 -8.35
CA CYS A 206 -14.15 -30.08 -7.37
C CYS A 206 -14.58 -30.42 -5.92
N PRO A 207 -13.93 -31.40 -5.24
CA PRO A 207 -14.28 -31.78 -3.88
C PRO A 207 -13.89 -30.70 -2.85
N ASP A 208 -12.84 -29.92 -3.13
CA ASP A 208 -12.27 -28.90 -2.24
C ASP A 208 -12.86 -27.49 -2.46
N CYS A 209 -13.87 -27.38 -3.35
CA CYS A 209 -14.57 -26.12 -3.61
C CYS A 209 -15.71 -25.93 -2.61
N ASP A 210 -15.40 -25.23 -1.51
CA ASP A 210 -16.35 -24.88 -0.46
C ASP A 210 -15.88 -23.60 0.26
N ALA A 211 -16.78 -22.63 0.39
CA ALA A 211 -16.51 -21.38 1.10
C ALA A 211 -16.05 -21.61 2.55
N LEU A 212 -16.64 -22.60 3.23
CA LEU A 212 -16.31 -22.91 4.62
C LEU A 212 -14.91 -23.52 4.77
N LEU A 213 -14.39 -24.21 3.74
CA LEU A 213 -12.99 -24.65 3.72
C LEU A 213 -12.03 -23.46 3.65
N GLY A 214 -12.39 -22.40 2.92
CA GLY A 214 -11.64 -21.16 2.92
C GLY A 214 -11.62 -20.47 4.30
N VAL A 215 -12.77 -20.43 4.98
CA VAL A 215 -12.83 -19.93 6.36
C VAL A 215 -11.99 -20.77 7.30
N LYS A 216 -12.11 -22.10 7.22
CA LYS A 216 -11.30 -23.04 8.02
C LYS A 216 -9.82 -22.85 7.76
N PHE A 217 -9.40 -22.69 6.50
CA PHE A 217 -8.01 -22.44 6.13
C PHE A 217 -7.44 -21.19 6.82
N LEU A 218 -8.22 -20.10 6.86
CA LEU A 218 -7.79 -18.84 7.45
C LEU A 218 -7.77 -18.86 8.98
N TRP A 219 -8.74 -19.55 9.61
CA TRP A 219 -8.93 -19.46 11.06
C TRP A 219 -8.44 -20.67 11.85
N GLU A 220 -8.14 -21.80 11.19
CA GLU A 220 -7.62 -22.98 11.87
C GLU A 220 -6.17 -22.74 12.35
N PRO A 221 -5.90 -22.74 13.67
CA PRO A 221 -4.56 -22.49 14.19
C PRO A 221 -3.55 -23.50 13.66
N ARG A 222 -2.40 -23.01 13.16
CA ARG A 222 -1.30 -23.85 12.66
C ARG A 222 0.00 -23.50 13.38
N PRO A 223 0.24 -24.07 14.59
CA PRO A 223 1.37 -23.71 15.44
C PRO A 223 2.75 -23.92 14.82
N ALA A 224 2.89 -24.87 13.91
CA ALA A 224 4.15 -25.10 13.21
C ALA A 224 4.65 -23.85 12.44
N GLY A 225 3.74 -23.07 11.86
CA GLY A 225 4.09 -21.84 11.16
C GLY A 225 4.50 -20.68 12.09
N TRP A 226 4.18 -20.75 13.39
CA TRP A 226 4.57 -19.71 14.35
C TRP A 226 6.06 -19.68 14.66
N LEU A 227 6.79 -20.75 14.30
CA LEU A 227 8.24 -20.81 14.43
C LEU A 227 8.98 -20.30 13.18
N ASP A 228 8.25 -20.00 12.09
CA ASP A 228 8.86 -19.48 10.87
C ASP A 228 9.01 -17.96 10.96
N PRO A 229 10.25 -17.42 10.96
CA PRO A 229 10.48 -15.97 10.97
C PRO A 229 9.84 -15.22 9.79
N LYS A 230 9.66 -15.89 8.62
CA LYS A 230 9.03 -15.26 7.44
C LYS A 230 7.59 -14.84 7.73
N VAL A 231 6.85 -15.68 8.47
CA VAL A 231 5.46 -15.38 8.86
C VAL A 231 5.41 -14.16 9.78
N TRP A 232 6.36 -14.00 10.70
CA TRP A 232 6.45 -12.83 11.58
C TRP A 232 6.81 -11.56 10.83
N PHE A 233 7.75 -11.62 9.87
CA PHE A 233 8.08 -10.47 9.02
C PHE A 233 6.90 -10.05 8.16
N ALA A 234 6.20 -11.00 7.54
CA ALA A 234 5.00 -10.73 6.76
C ALA A 234 3.89 -10.10 7.61
N ALA A 235 3.65 -10.65 8.80
CA ALA A 235 2.65 -10.16 9.75
C ALA A 235 2.97 -8.75 10.26
N ALA A 236 4.20 -8.49 10.69
CA ALA A 236 4.64 -7.16 11.12
C ALA A 236 4.58 -6.14 9.98
N GLY A 237 4.98 -6.54 8.77
CA GLY A 237 4.87 -5.72 7.56
C GLY A 237 3.42 -5.39 7.22
N GLN A 238 2.49 -6.36 7.35
CA GLN A 238 1.06 -6.12 7.12
C GLN A 238 0.48 -5.15 8.14
N VAL A 239 0.74 -5.34 9.42
CA VAL A 239 0.27 -4.45 10.51
C VAL A 239 0.80 -3.03 10.31
N PHE A 240 2.08 -2.91 9.97
CA PHE A 240 2.71 -1.61 9.72
C PHE A 240 2.05 -0.90 8.51
N PHE A 241 1.84 -1.62 7.43
CA PHE A 241 1.23 -1.05 6.22
C PHE A 241 -0.24 -0.66 6.44
N THR A 242 -1.04 -1.55 7.05
CA THR A 242 -2.50 -1.37 7.17
C THR A 242 -2.90 -0.23 8.10
N LEU A 243 -2.16 0.00 9.18
CA LEU A 243 -2.45 1.09 10.12
C LEU A 243 -1.96 2.45 9.61
N GLY A 244 -1.09 2.46 8.60
CA GLY A 244 -0.59 3.66 7.93
C GLY A 244 0.33 4.55 8.75
N PRO A 245 1.16 4.04 9.68
CA PRO A 245 2.16 4.87 10.33
C PRO A 245 3.29 5.25 9.35
N GLY A 246 4.00 6.33 9.65
CA GLY A 246 5.09 6.80 8.82
C GLY A 246 4.68 7.65 7.61
N PHE A 247 3.38 7.80 7.29
CA PHE A 247 2.95 8.64 6.18
C PHE A 247 2.81 10.14 6.52
N GLY A 248 2.98 10.52 7.77
CA GLY A 248 2.81 11.91 8.21
C GLY A 248 1.35 12.38 8.33
N MET A 249 0.39 11.67 7.73
CA MET A 249 -1.03 12.02 7.75
C MET A 249 -1.66 11.85 9.13
N ILE A 250 -1.29 10.81 9.88
CA ILE A 250 -1.75 10.58 11.25
C ILE A 250 -1.29 11.72 12.15
N HIS A 251 -0.04 12.14 12.06
CA HIS A 251 0.49 13.31 12.76
C HIS A 251 -0.31 14.56 12.45
N THR A 252 -0.58 14.81 11.17
CA THR A 252 -1.34 15.98 10.71
C THR A 252 -2.77 15.94 11.24
N TYR A 253 -3.47 14.82 11.15
CA TYR A 253 -4.84 14.69 11.67
C TYR A 253 -4.88 14.87 13.19
N ALA A 254 -3.95 14.24 13.92
CA ALA A 254 -3.85 14.35 15.37
C ALA A 254 -3.47 15.77 15.82
N SER A 255 -2.81 16.56 14.97
CA SER A 255 -2.46 17.95 15.31
C SER A 255 -3.66 18.90 15.43
N TYR A 256 -4.81 18.51 14.88
CA TYR A 256 -6.07 19.25 15.02
C TYR A 256 -6.91 18.80 16.22
N MET A 257 -6.38 17.90 17.06
CA MET A 257 -6.98 17.49 18.33
C MET A 257 -6.88 18.60 19.39
N ARG A 258 -7.76 18.52 20.38
CA ARG A 258 -7.62 19.37 21.59
C ARG A 258 -6.47 18.85 22.44
N GLU A 259 -5.83 19.73 23.20
CA GLU A 259 -4.63 19.38 23.99
C GLU A 259 -4.86 18.23 24.98
N ASN A 260 -6.04 18.13 25.59
CA ASN A 260 -6.40 17.08 26.56
C ASN A 260 -7.29 15.98 25.95
N GLU A 261 -7.34 15.85 24.63
CA GLU A 261 -8.12 14.79 23.99
C GLU A 261 -7.37 13.46 24.09
N ASP A 262 -8.13 12.40 24.34
CA ASP A 262 -7.58 11.07 24.65
C ASP A 262 -6.97 10.40 23.41
N VAL A 263 -5.66 10.29 23.39
CA VAL A 263 -4.87 9.60 22.36
C VAL A 263 -5.02 8.08 22.48
N VAL A 264 -5.01 7.55 23.71
CA VAL A 264 -4.98 6.10 23.95
C VAL A 264 -6.25 5.45 23.43
N VAL A 265 -7.41 5.94 23.88
CA VAL A 265 -8.70 5.40 23.44
C VAL A 265 -8.93 5.66 21.95
N GLY A 266 -8.59 6.87 21.47
CA GLY A 266 -8.77 7.22 20.05
C GLY A 266 -8.00 6.30 19.11
N ALA A 267 -6.71 6.17 19.30
CA ALA A 267 -5.85 5.36 18.46
C ALA A 267 -6.15 3.85 18.59
N THR A 268 -6.47 3.38 19.81
CA THR A 268 -6.86 1.97 20.02
C THR A 268 -8.19 1.66 19.31
N THR A 269 -9.15 2.58 19.35
CA THR A 269 -10.42 2.41 18.62
C THR A 269 -10.19 2.31 17.12
N VAL A 270 -9.33 3.16 16.55
CA VAL A 270 -8.97 3.10 15.12
C VAL A 270 -8.27 1.78 14.78
N ALA A 271 -7.28 1.36 15.57
CA ALA A 271 -6.59 0.09 15.36
C ALA A 271 -7.55 -1.10 15.42
N SER A 272 -8.47 -1.12 16.41
CA SER A 272 -9.46 -2.19 16.56
C SER A 272 -10.46 -2.22 15.40
N ALA A 273 -10.96 -1.05 14.97
CA ALA A 273 -11.86 -0.94 13.82
C ALA A 273 -11.18 -1.41 12.53
N ASN A 274 -9.94 -0.99 12.30
CA ASN A 274 -9.14 -1.45 11.16
C ASN A 274 -8.95 -2.96 11.18
N THR A 275 -8.53 -3.52 12.31
CA THR A 275 -8.32 -4.97 12.46
C THR A 275 -9.61 -5.76 12.24
N PHE A 276 -10.74 -5.25 12.74
CA PHE A 276 -12.03 -5.88 12.48
C PHE A 276 -12.36 -5.90 10.98
N VAL A 277 -12.22 -4.77 10.29
CA VAL A 277 -12.47 -4.71 8.85
C VAL A 277 -11.51 -5.60 8.08
N GLU A 278 -10.25 -5.60 8.44
CA GLU A 278 -9.21 -6.37 7.75
C GLU A 278 -9.37 -7.88 7.95
N VAL A 279 -9.39 -8.33 9.20
CA VAL A 279 -9.37 -9.76 9.54
C VAL A 279 -10.76 -10.39 9.39
N CYS A 280 -11.82 -9.69 9.87
CA CYS A 280 -13.17 -10.26 9.86
C CYS A 280 -13.86 -10.02 8.51
N LEU A 281 -13.82 -8.81 7.93
CA LEU A 281 -14.48 -8.57 6.63
C LEU A 281 -13.58 -8.96 5.45
N GLY A 282 -12.37 -8.43 5.35
CA GLY A 282 -11.44 -8.74 4.26
C GLY A 282 -11.15 -10.24 4.14
N GLY A 283 -10.84 -10.88 5.26
CA GLY A 283 -10.63 -12.33 5.32
C GLY A 283 -11.88 -13.16 5.01
N ALA A 284 -13.08 -12.70 5.42
CA ALA A 284 -14.34 -13.41 5.16
C ALA A 284 -14.91 -13.17 3.74
N ILE A 285 -14.32 -12.28 2.94
CA ILE A 285 -14.76 -12.02 1.56
C ILE A 285 -13.91 -12.81 0.57
N VAL A 286 -12.65 -12.44 0.44
CA VAL A 286 -11.79 -12.89 -0.67
C VAL A 286 -11.50 -14.39 -0.58
N VAL A 287 -11.05 -14.86 0.59
CA VAL A 287 -10.64 -16.25 0.78
C VAL A 287 -11.80 -17.23 0.62
N PRO A 288 -12.98 -17.02 1.25
CA PRO A 288 -14.12 -17.93 1.07
C PRO A 288 -14.71 -17.91 -0.34
N ILE A 289 -14.80 -16.75 -1.00
CA ILE A 289 -15.31 -16.65 -2.38
C ILE A 289 -14.42 -17.42 -3.34
N ALA A 290 -13.10 -17.22 -3.28
CA ALA A 290 -12.16 -17.92 -4.13
C ALA A 290 -12.13 -19.44 -3.83
N ALA A 291 -12.16 -19.83 -2.55
CA ALA A 291 -12.22 -21.23 -2.16
C ALA A 291 -13.51 -21.93 -2.63
N ALA A 292 -14.66 -21.23 -2.64
CA ALA A 292 -15.94 -21.79 -3.09
C ALA A 292 -15.96 -22.18 -4.57
N ALA A 293 -15.26 -21.43 -5.41
CA ALA A 293 -15.30 -21.62 -6.87
C ALA A 293 -14.06 -22.30 -7.42
N LEU A 294 -12.88 -22.06 -6.84
CA LEU A 294 -11.58 -22.50 -7.38
C LEU A 294 -10.85 -23.51 -6.46
N GLY A 295 -11.31 -23.64 -5.21
CA GLY A 295 -10.71 -24.51 -4.20
C GLY A 295 -9.54 -23.86 -3.45
N VAL A 296 -9.24 -24.42 -2.26
CA VAL A 296 -8.16 -23.91 -1.38
C VAL A 296 -6.77 -24.13 -1.97
N ASN A 297 -6.56 -25.24 -2.69
CA ASN A 297 -5.26 -25.53 -3.31
C ASN A 297 -4.93 -24.49 -4.39
N TRP A 298 -5.87 -24.21 -5.29
CA TRP A 298 -5.71 -23.15 -6.29
C TRP A 298 -5.39 -21.78 -5.63
N LEU A 299 -6.09 -21.45 -4.55
CA LEU A 299 -5.89 -20.20 -3.83
C LEU A 299 -4.48 -20.07 -3.28
N THR A 300 -3.90 -21.16 -2.73
CA THR A 300 -2.53 -21.13 -2.19
C THR A 300 -1.45 -20.98 -3.26
N GLU A 301 -1.71 -21.45 -4.47
CA GLU A 301 -0.79 -21.33 -5.61
C GLU A 301 -0.90 -19.98 -6.34
N ASN A 302 -2.08 -19.34 -6.26
CA ASN A 302 -2.37 -18.12 -7.03
C ASN A 302 -2.69 -16.90 -6.15
N ALA A 303 -2.33 -16.94 -4.87
CA ALA A 303 -2.51 -15.80 -3.99
C ALA A 303 -1.68 -14.61 -4.48
N GLY A 304 -2.30 -13.43 -4.49
CA GLY A 304 -1.62 -12.21 -4.89
C GLY A 304 -2.58 -11.02 -5.00
N PHE A 305 -2.01 -9.84 -5.15
CA PHE A 305 -2.78 -8.60 -5.34
C PHE A 305 -3.66 -8.62 -6.59
N SER A 306 -3.21 -9.31 -7.63
CA SER A 306 -3.93 -9.47 -8.91
C SER A 306 -5.26 -10.22 -8.79
N LEU A 307 -5.42 -11.07 -7.77
CA LEU A 307 -6.65 -11.83 -7.53
C LEU A 307 -7.90 -10.93 -7.54
N ALA A 308 -7.81 -9.75 -6.95
CA ALA A 308 -8.93 -8.84 -6.82
C ALA A 308 -9.45 -8.29 -8.17
N PHE A 309 -8.58 -8.10 -9.15
CA PHE A 309 -8.94 -7.52 -10.45
C PHE A 309 -8.99 -8.55 -11.57
N GLN A 310 -8.17 -9.61 -11.49
CA GLN A 310 -8.07 -10.63 -12.53
C GLN A 310 -9.00 -11.83 -12.32
N THR A 311 -9.52 -12.01 -11.09
CA THR A 311 -10.30 -13.20 -10.76
C THR A 311 -11.66 -12.88 -10.13
N MET A 312 -11.74 -11.89 -9.24
CA MET A 312 -12.99 -11.59 -8.53
C MET A 312 -14.18 -11.27 -9.45
N PRO A 313 -14.07 -10.53 -10.58
CA PRO A 313 -15.19 -10.32 -11.48
C PRO A 313 -15.81 -11.64 -11.98
N PHE A 314 -14.97 -12.59 -12.39
CA PHE A 314 -15.40 -13.94 -12.79
C PHE A 314 -16.13 -14.67 -11.65
N LEU A 315 -15.61 -14.57 -10.41
CA LEU A 315 -16.22 -15.24 -9.26
C LEU A 315 -17.60 -14.66 -8.92
N PHE A 316 -17.79 -13.36 -9.07
CA PHE A 316 -19.11 -12.73 -8.88
C PHE A 316 -20.10 -13.12 -9.96
N ASP A 317 -19.68 -13.27 -11.21
CA ASP A 317 -20.58 -13.69 -12.30
C ASP A 317 -21.24 -15.03 -12.00
N GLY A 318 -20.56 -15.95 -11.33
CA GLY A 318 -21.10 -17.20 -10.82
C GLY A 318 -22.26 -17.07 -9.82
N TRP A 319 -22.55 -15.87 -9.30
CA TRP A 319 -23.71 -15.62 -8.41
C TRP A 319 -25.03 -15.37 -9.16
N GLY A 320 -24.97 -15.37 -10.51
CA GLY A 320 -26.09 -15.07 -11.39
C GLY A 320 -26.25 -13.57 -11.71
N PRO A 321 -27.04 -13.20 -12.70
CA PRO A 321 -27.03 -11.87 -13.29
C PRO A 321 -27.23 -10.72 -12.31
N PHE A 322 -28.22 -10.82 -11.42
CA PHE A 322 -28.51 -9.76 -10.46
C PHE A 322 -27.49 -9.70 -9.32
N PHE A 323 -27.25 -10.83 -8.65
CA PHE A 323 -26.33 -10.87 -7.51
C PHE A 323 -24.87 -10.75 -7.94
N GLY A 324 -24.52 -11.19 -9.14
CA GLY A 324 -23.18 -11.02 -9.69
C GLY A 324 -22.84 -9.55 -9.94
N THR A 325 -23.71 -8.83 -10.64
CA THR A 325 -23.58 -7.38 -10.86
C THR A 325 -23.56 -6.60 -9.54
N LEU A 326 -24.46 -6.93 -8.61
CA LEU A 326 -24.52 -6.30 -7.29
C LEU A 326 -23.25 -6.59 -6.48
N GLY A 327 -22.77 -7.84 -6.47
CA GLY A 327 -21.55 -8.26 -5.76
C GLY A 327 -20.31 -7.57 -6.30
N ALA A 328 -20.11 -7.59 -7.62
CA ALA A 328 -18.99 -6.92 -8.27
C ALA A 328 -19.03 -5.39 -8.03
N SER A 329 -20.19 -4.75 -8.19
CA SER A 329 -20.35 -3.32 -7.93
C SER A 329 -20.11 -2.98 -6.45
N ALA A 330 -20.58 -3.79 -5.52
CA ALA A 330 -20.32 -3.61 -4.09
C ALA A 330 -18.82 -3.77 -3.77
N TRP A 331 -18.14 -4.75 -4.37
CA TRP A 331 -16.72 -5.00 -4.19
C TRP A 331 -15.85 -3.83 -4.71
N PHE A 332 -16.02 -3.44 -5.96
CA PHE A 332 -15.20 -2.36 -6.52
C PHE A 332 -15.59 -0.99 -5.98
N GLY A 333 -16.86 -0.76 -5.63
CA GLY A 333 -17.30 0.43 -4.92
C GLY A 333 -16.69 0.55 -3.51
N LEU A 334 -16.62 -0.56 -2.78
CA LEU A 334 -15.95 -0.67 -1.48
C LEU A 334 -14.44 -0.34 -1.63
N LEU A 335 -13.75 -0.96 -2.60
CA LEU A 335 -12.33 -0.70 -2.85
C LEU A 335 -12.09 0.77 -3.24
N PHE A 336 -12.93 1.35 -4.07
CA PHE A 336 -12.82 2.77 -4.43
C PHE A 336 -12.99 3.69 -3.21
N LEU A 337 -14.00 3.46 -2.37
CA LEU A 337 -14.19 4.23 -1.14
C LEU A 337 -13.03 4.07 -0.16
N ALA A 338 -12.48 2.86 -0.03
CA ALA A 338 -11.31 2.59 0.78
C ALA A 338 -10.07 3.33 0.26
N GLY A 339 -9.87 3.34 -1.07
CA GLY A 339 -8.83 4.12 -1.73
C GLY A 339 -8.99 5.61 -1.48
N LEU A 340 -10.18 6.14 -1.75
CA LEU A 340 -10.52 7.56 -1.65
C LEU A 340 -10.27 8.13 -0.25
N THR A 341 -10.67 7.42 0.81
CA THR A 341 -10.46 7.89 2.18
C THR A 341 -8.98 7.96 2.56
N SER A 342 -8.16 7.06 2.02
CA SER A 342 -6.71 7.06 2.22
C SER A 342 -6.01 8.15 1.40
N THR A 343 -6.37 8.33 0.13
CA THR A 343 -5.74 9.34 -0.76
C THR A 343 -6.01 10.78 -0.31
N ILE A 344 -7.23 11.08 0.15
CA ILE A 344 -7.51 12.41 0.73
C ILE A 344 -6.74 12.65 2.04
N ALA A 345 -6.48 11.59 2.84
CA ALA A 345 -5.67 11.71 4.04
C ALA A 345 -4.20 12.03 3.70
N LEU A 346 -3.64 11.39 2.67
CA LEU A 346 -2.28 11.64 2.17
C LEU A 346 -2.07 13.08 1.67
N GLY A 347 -3.13 13.81 1.29
CA GLY A 347 -3.04 15.22 0.92
C GLY A 347 -2.80 16.17 2.10
N SER A 348 -3.16 15.75 3.31
CA SER A 348 -3.19 16.65 4.47
C SER A 348 -1.81 17.17 4.94
N PRO A 349 -0.69 16.40 4.92
CA PRO A 349 0.60 16.89 5.38
C PRO A 349 1.16 18.05 4.54
N TRP A 350 1.02 17.97 3.21
CA TRP A 350 1.44 19.05 2.33
C TRP A 350 0.60 20.32 2.51
N MET A 351 -0.73 20.16 2.60
CA MET A 351 -1.63 21.28 2.79
C MET A 351 -1.39 21.98 4.12
N ALA A 352 -1.18 21.21 5.20
CA ALA A 352 -0.82 21.75 6.52
C ALA A 352 0.52 22.50 6.49
N PHE A 353 1.53 21.93 5.81
CA PHE A 353 2.82 22.58 5.63
C PHE A 353 2.71 23.95 4.94
N LEU A 354 1.95 24.05 3.85
CA LEU A 354 1.76 25.30 3.13
C LEU A 354 0.98 26.34 3.95
N ALA A 355 -0.05 25.91 4.68
CA ALA A 355 -0.82 26.77 5.54
C ALA A 355 0.02 27.32 6.70
N ASP A 356 0.83 26.47 7.35
CA ASP A 356 1.65 26.83 8.51
C ASP A 356 2.75 27.83 8.16
N HIS A 357 3.44 27.65 7.02
CA HIS A 357 4.67 28.36 6.74
C HIS A 357 4.57 29.40 5.65
N TYR A 358 3.68 29.20 4.69
CA TYR A 358 3.53 30.09 3.54
C TYR A 358 2.20 30.85 3.55
N ASP A 359 1.36 30.64 4.56
CA ASP A 359 0.04 31.30 4.70
C ASP A 359 -0.82 31.13 3.43
N LYS A 360 -0.70 29.96 2.78
CA LYS A 360 -1.39 29.65 1.54
C LYS A 360 -2.77 29.10 1.81
N SER A 361 -3.71 29.44 0.91
CA SER A 361 -5.08 28.93 0.98
C SER A 361 -5.14 27.41 0.71
N ARG A 362 -6.16 26.75 1.22
CA ARG A 362 -6.40 25.33 0.97
C ARG A 362 -6.53 25.01 -0.52
N ARG A 363 -7.18 25.88 -1.28
CA ARG A 363 -7.28 25.69 -2.73
C ARG A 363 -5.91 25.66 -3.39
N PHE A 364 -5.00 26.55 -2.99
CA PHE A 364 -3.63 26.54 -3.48
C PHE A 364 -2.90 25.27 -3.05
N GLY A 365 -3.07 24.84 -1.79
CA GLY A 365 -2.50 23.60 -1.26
C GLY A 365 -3.00 22.36 -2.02
N ALA A 366 -4.31 22.27 -2.25
CA ALA A 366 -4.90 21.17 -3.00
C ALA A 366 -4.43 21.13 -4.47
N VAL A 367 -4.38 22.28 -5.16
CA VAL A 367 -3.89 22.35 -6.55
C VAL A 367 -2.42 21.93 -6.64
N THR A 368 -1.56 22.45 -5.77
CA THR A 368 -0.14 22.09 -5.78
C THR A 368 0.09 20.62 -5.39
N PHE A 369 -0.68 20.07 -4.45
CA PHE A 369 -0.67 18.65 -4.14
C PHE A 369 -1.09 17.80 -5.36
N THR A 370 -2.19 18.19 -6.01
CA THR A 370 -2.67 17.53 -7.23
C THR A 370 -1.61 17.49 -8.32
N LEU A 371 -0.91 18.62 -8.56
CA LEU A 371 0.18 18.66 -9.55
C LEU A 371 1.35 17.74 -9.18
N MET A 372 1.70 17.65 -7.88
CA MET A 372 2.72 16.71 -7.43
C MET A 372 2.27 15.24 -7.54
N VAL A 373 1.01 14.95 -7.24
CA VAL A 373 0.43 13.60 -7.41
C VAL A 373 0.40 13.21 -8.89
N LEU A 374 0.02 14.11 -9.79
CA LEU A 374 0.10 13.87 -11.23
C LEU A 374 1.55 13.64 -11.67
N PHE A 375 2.49 14.46 -11.21
CA PHE A 375 3.91 14.28 -11.52
C PHE A 375 4.44 12.92 -11.02
N ALA A 376 4.12 12.52 -9.78
CA ALA A 376 4.57 11.24 -9.21
C ALA A 376 3.84 10.04 -9.83
N GLY A 377 2.53 10.17 -10.12
CA GLY A 377 1.69 9.09 -10.61
C GLY A 377 1.77 8.84 -12.11
N LEU A 378 2.10 9.86 -12.92
CA LEU A 378 2.15 9.70 -14.37
C LEU A 378 3.07 8.56 -14.84
N PRO A 379 4.30 8.39 -14.30
CA PRO A 379 5.12 7.23 -14.65
C PRO A 379 4.50 5.89 -14.27
N THR A 380 3.76 5.82 -13.17
CA THR A 380 3.12 4.55 -12.75
C THR A 380 2.01 4.12 -13.71
N VAL A 381 1.38 5.07 -14.41
CA VAL A 381 0.41 4.78 -15.47
C VAL A 381 1.12 4.41 -16.77
N VAL A 382 2.04 5.27 -17.23
CA VAL A 382 2.67 5.14 -18.56
C VAL A 382 3.69 4.00 -18.62
N LEU A 383 4.38 3.74 -17.51
CA LEU A 383 5.44 2.74 -17.41
C LEU A 383 5.04 1.58 -16.47
N TYR A 384 3.74 1.30 -16.36
CA TYR A 384 3.23 0.21 -15.50
C TYR A 384 3.91 -1.13 -15.84
N GLU A 385 3.89 -1.52 -17.11
CA GLU A 385 4.50 -2.76 -17.59
C GLU A 385 6.04 -2.80 -17.44
N ARG A 386 6.67 -1.65 -17.18
CA ARG A 386 8.12 -1.51 -16.92
C ARG A 386 8.46 -1.51 -15.43
N GLY A 387 7.47 -1.77 -14.56
CA GLY A 387 7.66 -1.88 -13.11
C GLY A 387 7.78 -0.54 -12.38
N ALA A 388 7.27 0.56 -12.94
CA ALA A 388 7.32 1.87 -12.32
C ALA A 388 6.52 1.92 -11.00
N LEU A 389 5.35 1.26 -10.96
CA LEU A 389 4.54 1.16 -9.76
C LEU A 389 5.28 0.45 -8.64
N ASP A 390 5.93 -0.68 -8.96
CA ASP A 390 6.68 -1.48 -7.98
C ASP A 390 7.87 -0.71 -7.41
N GLU A 391 8.56 0.10 -8.24
CA GLU A 391 9.66 0.96 -7.75
C GLU A 391 9.15 2.06 -6.82
N TYR A 392 8.00 2.70 -7.13
CA TYR A 392 7.39 3.67 -6.23
C TYR A 392 6.99 3.02 -4.91
N ASP A 393 6.25 1.90 -4.94
CA ASP A 393 5.83 1.19 -3.72
C ASP A 393 7.03 0.75 -2.88
N TYR A 394 8.06 0.21 -3.52
CA TYR A 394 9.26 -0.24 -2.83
C TYR A 394 9.99 0.89 -2.09
N TRP A 395 10.36 1.97 -2.81
CA TRP A 395 11.16 3.03 -2.22
C TRP A 395 10.38 3.91 -1.24
N THR A 396 9.12 4.17 -1.52
CA THR A 396 8.31 5.12 -0.72
C THR A 396 7.37 4.42 0.26
N GLY A 397 6.70 3.34 -0.16
CA GLY A 397 5.77 2.58 0.66
C GLY A 397 6.44 1.53 1.56
N SER A 398 7.67 1.11 1.25
CA SER A 398 8.39 0.12 2.06
C SER A 398 9.61 0.71 2.75
N VAL A 399 10.60 1.24 2.01
CA VAL A 399 11.87 1.68 2.59
C VAL A 399 11.74 2.98 3.38
N ALA A 400 11.23 4.05 2.75
CA ALA A 400 11.13 5.36 3.40
C ALA A 400 10.14 5.36 4.56
N LEU A 401 9.05 4.60 4.43
CA LEU A 401 8.03 4.49 5.46
C LEU A 401 8.56 3.87 6.75
N VAL A 402 9.26 2.72 6.64
CA VAL A 402 9.87 2.05 7.80
C VAL A 402 10.99 2.92 8.40
N ALA A 403 11.77 3.61 7.56
CA ALA A 403 12.79 4.54 8.02
C ALA A 403 12.20 5.68 8.87
N LEU A 404 11.06 6.24 8.46
CA LEU A 404 10.37 7.28 9.24
C LEU A 404 9.80 6.71 10.55
N GLY A 405 9.10 5.57 10.52
CA GLY A 405 8.56 4.93 11.72
C GLY A 405 9.66 4.60 12.76
N LEU A 406 10.81 4.12 12.30
CA LEU A 406 11.98 3.90 13.17
C LEU A 406 12.51 5.22 13.75
N ALA A 407 12.68 6.23 12.89
CA ALA A 407 13.22 7.53 13.33
C ALA A 407 12.32 8.23 14.35
N GLU A 408 11.00 8.19 14.19
CA GLU A 408 10.07 8.80 15.14
C GLU A 408 10.02 8.07 16.49
N CYS A 409 10.10 6.73 16.48
CA CYS A 409 10.24 5.95 17.72
C CYS A 409 11.54 6.32 18.46
N ILE A 410 12.67 6.43 17.75
CA ILE A 410 13.95 6.87 18.33
C ILE A 410 13.82 8.30 18.86
N MET A 411 13.28 9.21 18.06
CA MET A 411 13.11 10.61 18.45
C MET A 411 12.24 10.73 19.72
N PHE A 412 11.08 10.07 19.75
CA PHE A 412 10.10 10.24 20.80
C PHE A 412 10.46 9.49 22.08
N ALA A 413 10.92 8.22 21.98
CA ALA A 413 11.24 7.42 23.16
C ALA A 413 12.64 7.67 23.73
N TRP A 414 13.63 8.05 22.89
CA TRP A 414 15.02 8.17 23.31
C TRP A 414 15.50 9.63 23.40
N VAL A 415 15.24 10.44 22.37
CA VAL A 415 15.70 11.85 22.35
C VAL A 415 14.82 12.77 23.20
N PHE A 416 13.50 12.69 23.04
CA PHE A 416 12.54 13.42 23.87
C PHE A 416 12.48 12.83 25.28
N GLY A 417 12.63 11.53 25.39
CA GLY A 417 12.71 10.74 26.61
C GLY A 417 11.38 10.08 26.98
N MET A 418 11.46 8.78 27.33
CA MET A 418 10.28 7.93 27.51
C MET A 418 9.29 8.44 28.55
N ASP A 419 9.77 9.01 29.68
CA ASP A 419 8.88 9.55 30.72
C ASP A 419 8.02 10.71 30.18
N LYS A 420 8.63 11.61 29.41
CA LYS A 420 7.91 12.74 28.79
C LYS A 420 6.98 12.25 27.67
N ALA A 421 7.44 11.28 26.88
CA ALA A 421 6.66 10.64 25.85
C ALA A 421 5.42 9.95 26.43
N TRP A 422 5.60 9.22 27.52
CA TRP A 422 4.51 8.55 28.21
C TRP A 422 3.51 9.52 28.83
N ALA A 423 4.00 10.59 29.45
CA ALA A 423 3.14 11.65 29.97
C ALA A 423 2.33 12.32 28.86
N GLU A 424 2.94 12.46 27.66
CA GLU A 424 2.23 13.00 26.49
C GLU A 424 1.20 11.99 25.96
N ILE A 425 1.52 10.71 25.81
CA ILE A 425 0.58 9.65 25.37
C ILE A 425 -0.63 9.60 26.31
N THR A 426 -0.40 9.59 27.62
CA THR A 426 -1.44 9.39 28.64
C THR A 426 -2.16 10.66 29.07
N ARG A 427 -1.78 11.83 28.53
CA ARG A 427 -2.47 13.08 28.83
C ARG A 427 -3.94 13.01 28.38
N GLY A 428 -4.86 13.25 29.30
CA GLY A 428 -6.31 13.20 29.04
C GLY A 428 -6.88 11.80 28.82
N ALA A 429 -6.09 10.74 29.06
CA ALA A 429 -6.53 9.37 28.86
C ALA A 429 -7.58 8.97 29.91
N LEU A 430 -8.71 8.45 29.43
CA LEU A 430 -9.77 7.86 30.26
C LEU A 430 -9.34 6.51 30.84
N PHE A 431 -8.47 5.82 30.13
CA PHE A 431 -7.93 4.53 30.50
C PHE A 431 -6.40 4.57 30.38
N LEU A 432 -5.71 4.23 31.45
CA LEU A 432 -4.25 4.21 31.48
C LEU A 432 -3.76 2.83 31.01
N PRO A 433 -3.02 2.74 29.92
CA PRO A 433 -2.44 1.48 29.50
C PRO A 433 -1.38 1.01 30.50
N PRO A 434 -1.14 -0.31 30.58
CA PRO A 434 -0.12 -0.87 31.48
C PRO A 434 1.25 -0.26 31.22
N ARG A 435 1.99 0.03 32.31
CA ARG A 435 3.33 0.67 32.21
C ARG A 435 4.35 -0.15 31.42
N ILE A 436 4.12 -1.44 31.24
CA ILE A 436 4.97 -2.29 30.40
C ILE A 436 5.08 -1.75 28.97
N PHE A 437 4.08 -1.02 28.48
CA PHE A 437 4.13 -0.41 27.15
C PHE A 437 5.19 0.68 27.01
N GLN A 438 5.69 1.26 28.10
CA GLN A 438 6.87 2.12 28.03
C GLN A 438 8.11 1.33 27.58
N PHE A 439 8.28 0.11 28.12
CA PHE A 439 9.34 -0.80 27.69
C PHE A 439 9.09 -1.28 26.26
N VAL A 440 7.84 -1.62 25.92
CA VAL A 440 7.46 -2.07 24.56
C VAL A 440 7.79 -0.99 23.53
N ILE A 441 7.34 0.26 23.73
CA ILE A 441 7.62 1.36 22.80
C ILE A 441 9.14 1.59 22.66
N LYS A 442 9.84 1.68 23.79
CA LYS A 442 11.25 2.05 23.81
C LYS A 442 12.16 0.99 23.20
N TYR A 443 11.90 -0.29 23.45
CA TYR A 443 12.81 -1.38 23.07
C TYR A 443 12.21 -2.34 22.07
N VAL A 444 10.97 -2.81 22.28
CA VAL A 444 10.37 -3.86 21.41
C VAL A 444 9.95 -3.26 20.07
N THR A 445 9.11 -2.24 20.08
CA THR A 445 8.63 -1.58 18.85
C THR A 445 9.79 -0.99 18.05
N THR A 446 10.68 -0.24 18.72
CA THR A 446 11.88 0.34 18.08
C THR A 446 12.80 -0.76 17.53
N GLY A 447 13.01 -1.85 18.30
CA GLY A 447 13.82 -3.00 17.88
C GLY A 447 13.22 -3.74 16.69
N MET A 448 11.91 -3.99 16.70
CA MET A 448 11.21 -4.61 15.54
C MET A 448 11.37 -3.75 14.28
N LEU A 449 11.15 -2.44 14.36
CA LEU A 449 11.33 -1.54 13.23
C LEU A 449 12.79 -1.51 12.73
N ALA A 450 13.76 -1.52 13.66
CA ALA A 450 15.18 -1.61 13.30
C ALA A 450 15.50 -2.91 12.56
N VAL A 451 14.98 -4.04 13.06
CA VAL A 451 15.18 -5.36 12.41
C VAL A 451 14.53 -5.39 11.03
N ILE A 452 13.28 -4.90 10.89
CA ILE A 452 12.60 -4.81 9.59
C ILE A 452 13.40 -3.94 8.62
N PHE A 453 13.85 -2.76 9.08
CA PHE A 453 14.63 -1.84 8.26
C PHE A 453 15.97 -2.45 7.81
N LEU A 454 16.72 -3.05 8.73
CA LEU A 454 17.98 -3.73 8.41
C LEU A 454 17.77 -4.94 7.50
N ALA A 455 16.69 -5.72 7.74
CA ALA A 455 16.34 -6.84 6.87
C ALA A 455 16.02 -6.36 5.43
N THR A 456 15.36 -5.22 5.28
CA THR A 456 15.10 -4.63 3.96
C THR A 456 16.39 -4.13 3.29
N LEU A 457 17.32 -3.54 4.07
CA LEU A 457 18.62 -3.08 3.54
C LEU A 457 19.50 -4.25 3.09
N PHE A 458 19.64 -5.27 3.95
CA PHE A 458 20.61 -6.36 3.81
C PHE A 458 19.97 -7.69 3.39
N LYS A 459 18.84 -7.66 2.68
CA LYS A 459 18.13 -8.85 2.26
C LYS A 459 19.06 -9.84 1.55
N PRO A 460 19.25 -11.08 2.08
CA PRO A 460 20.09 -12.07 1.44
C PRO A 460 19.36 -12.73 0.26
N GLN A 461 20.13 -13.25 -0.69
CA GLN A 461 19.62 -13.97 -1.85
C GLN A 461 18.64 -15.09 -1.43
N ASN A 462 17.51 -15.20 -2.11
CA ASN A 462 16.42 -16.14 -1.81
C ASN A 462 15.86 -15.99 -0.39
N ASN A 463 16.12 -14.87 0.28
CA ASN A 463 15.74 -14.64 1.68
C ASN A 463 16.27 -15.70 2.66
N ASP A 464 17.40 -16.35 2.32
CA ASP A 464 18.05 -17.39 3.13
C ASP A 464 19.10 -16.78 4.07
N TRP A 465 18.64 -16.37 5.23
CA TRP A 465 19.48 -15.78 6.28
C TRP A 465 20.50 -16.75 6.87
N GLY A 466 20.13 -18.05 6.98
CA GLY A 466 21.03 -19.08 7.49
C GLY A 466 22.25 -19.22 6.59
N ARG A 467 22.00 -19.36 5.30
CA ARG A 467 23.06 -19.52 4.30
C ARG A 467 23.95 -18.27 4.17
N ALA A 468 23.36 -17.07 4.31
CA ALA A 468 24.11 -15.82 4.26
C ALA A 468 25.21 -15.75 5.34
N PHE A 469 24.91 -16.24 6.56
CA PHE A 469 25.90 -16.25 7.66
C PHE A 469 26.91 -17.38 7.58
N THR A 470 26.60 -18.51 6.91
CA THR A 470 27.48 -19.69 6.84
C THR A 470 28.34 -19.76 5.59
N GLU A 471 27.80 -19.32 4.42
CA GLU A 471 28.47 -19.47 3.12
C GLU A 471 28.90 -18.12 2.49
N GLY A 472 28.59 -17.00 3.14
CA GLY A 472 28.90 -15.67 2.66
C GLY A 472 27.67 -14.93 2.12
N TRP A 473 27.73 -13.58 2.23
CA TRP A 473 26.59 -12.72 1.94
C TRP A 473 26.48 -12.41 0.45
N ARG A 474 25.36 -12.81 -0.16
CA ARG A 474 24.92 -12.38 -1.49
C ARG A 474 23.62 -11.63 -1.34
N PHE A 475 23.52 -10.43 -1.90
CA PHE A 475 22.34 -9.59 -1.77
C PHE A 475 21.26 -9.99 -2.78
N ASP A 476 20.00 -10.06 -2.31
CA ASP A 476 18.84 -10.26 -3.14
C ASP A 476 18.52 -9.01 -3.97
N GLU A 477 18.15 -9.18 -5.24
CA GLU A 477 17.80 -8.07 -6.14
C GLU A 477 16.59 -7.25 -5.67
N THR A 478 15.78 -7.80 -4.79
CA THR A 478 14.64 -7.13 -4.19
C THR A 478 14.97 -6.39 -2.88
N GLY A 479 16.21 -6.52 -2.36
CA GLY A 479 16.72 -5.72 -1.24
C GLY A 479 17.32 -4.39 -1.68
N VAL A 480 17.45 -3.41 -0.77
CA VAL A 480 17.99 -2.07 -1.11
C VAL A 480 19.38 -2.16 -1.70
N ILE A 481 20.29 -2.86 -1.03
CA ILE A 481 21.67 -3.00 -1.51
C ILE A 481 21.72 -3.77 -2.83
N GLY A 482 20.94 -4.86 -2.95
CA GLY A 482 20.82 -5.63 -4.19
C GLY A 482 20.32 -4.78 -5.35
N LYS A 483 19.24 -4.02 -5.16
CA LYS A 483 18.71 -3.08 -6.18
C LYS A 483 19.74 -2.04 -6.61
N ILE A 484 20.58 -1.54 -5.69
CA ILE A 484 21.62 -0.55 -6.01
C ILE A 484 22.80 -1.20 -6.75
N ILE A 485 23.25 -2.38 -6.33
CA ILE A 485 24.39 -3.07 -6.94
C ILE A 485 24.02 -3.60 -8.33
N HIS A 486 22.84 -4.20 -8.49
CA HIS A 486 22.38 -4.76 -9.77
C HIS A 486 21.96 -3.68 -10.77
N SER A 487 21.65 -2.45 -10.34
CA SER A 487 21.47 -1.32 -11.26
C SER A 487 22.75 -0.89 -11.96
N ASN A 488 23.92 -1.37 -11.50
CA ASN A 488 25.21 -1.13 -12.16
C ASN A 488 25.51 -2.09 -13.34
N VAL A 489 24.52 -2.85 -13.83
CA VAL A 489 24.66 -3.52 -15.13
C VAL A 489 24.90 -2.43 -16.19
N PRO A 490 26.02 -2.47 -16.93
CA PRO A 490 26.40 -1.36 -17.81
C PRO A 490 25.29 -1.05 -18.80
N TYR A 491 24.74 0.15 -18.77
CA TYR A 491 23.74 0.66 -19.72
C TYR A 491 24.15 0.43 -21.18
N ASN A 492 25.45 0.43 -21.47
CA ASN A 492 26.03 0.26 -22.79
C ASN A 492 25.67 -1.05 -23.50
N ARG A 493 25.26 -2.10 -22.75
CA ARG A 493 24.86 -3.39 -23.35
C ARG A 493 23.34 -3.56 -23.47
N SER A 494 22.57 -2.71 -22.83
CA SER A 494 21.11 -2.83 -22.76
C SER A 494 20.34 -1.76 -23.54
N TRP A 495 21.01 -0.66 -23.92
CA TRP A 495 20.40 0.41 -24.70
C TRP A 495 20.21 0.04 -26.18
N PHE A 496 21.08 -0.82 -26.70
CA PHE A 496 21.14 -1.20 -28.11
C PHE A 496 21.41 -2.70 -28.21
N ALA A 497 20.44 -3.53 -27.84
CA ALA A 497 20.50 -4.94 -28.16
C ALA A 497 19.97 -5.15 -29.57
N ASP A 498 20.78 -5.76 -30.46
CA ASP A 498 20.37 -6.17 -31.81
C ASP A 498 19.32 -7.31 -31.80
N GLY A 499 18.52 -7.39 -30.77
CA GLY A 499 17.52 -8.40 -30.51
C GLY A 499 17.64 -9.04 -29.14
N PHE A 500 16.62 -9.77 -28.74
CA PHE A 500 16.59 -10.54 -27.48
C PHE A 500 17.17 -11.93 -27.74
N GLN A 501 18.05 -12.38 -26.84
CA GLN A 501 18.59 -13.74 -26.87
C GLN A 501 17.82 -14.63 -25.88
N ALA A 502 17.45 -15.83 -26.31
CA ALA A 502 16.84 -16.80 -25.42
C ALA A 502 17.77 -17.13 -24.25
N GLN A 503 17.23 -17.18 -23.04
CA GLN A 503 18.01 -17.49 -21.85
C GLN A 503 18.14 -18.99 -21.62
N ASN A 504 17.25 -19.81 -22.23
CA ASN A 504 17.19 -21.23 -22.04
C ASN A 504 16.90 -21.95 -23.36
N ASP A 505 17.23 -23.23 -23.42
CA ASP A 505 16.87 -24.11 -24.51
C ASP A 505 15.35 -24.42 -24.44
N GLY A 506 14.71 -24.55 -25.58
CA GLY A 506 13.29 -24.88 -25.65
C GLY A 506 12.75 -24.97 -27.06
N VAL A 507 11.46 -25.26 -27.20
CA VAL A 507 10.72 -25.23 -28.45
C VAL A 507 9.65 -24.15 -28.38
N VAL A 508 9.52 -23.34 -29.42
CA VAL A 508 8.48 -22.32 -29.52
C VAL A 508 7.12 -22.98 -29.66
N VAL A 509 6.27 -22.83 -28.66
CA VAL A 509 4.90 -23.41 -28.68
C VAL A 509 3.84 -22.41 -29.11
N ALA A 510 4.06 -21.13 -28.89
CA ALA A 510 3.15 -20.09 -29.33
C ALA A 510 3.89 -18.77 -29.65
N VAL A 511 3.35 -18.02 -30.62
CA VAL A 511 3.74 -16.64 -30.92
C VAL A 511 2.47 -15.81 -31.02
N HIS A 512 2.25 -14.92 -30.05
CA HIS A 512 1.07 -14.08 -29.97
C HIS A 512 1.47 -12.59 -29.97
N GLY A 513 1.41 -11.98 -31.14
CA GLY A 513 1.77 -10.56 -31.30
C GLY A 513 3.22 -10.30 -30.86
N SER A 514 3.41 -9.69 -29.70
CA SER A 514 4.73 -9.39 -29.12
C SER A 514 5.17 -10.40 -28.03
N GLN A 515 4.55 -11.57 -27.95
CA GLN A 515 4.88 -12.62 -26.98
C GLN A 515 5.33 -13.90 -27.69
N VAL A 516 6.37 -14.53 -27.15
CA VAL A 516 6.86 -15.86 -27.57
C VAL A 516 6.89 -16.77 -26.36
N ASP A 517 6.24 -17.91 -26.46
CA ASP A 517 6.19 -18.93 -25.44
C ASP A 517 7.12 -20.09 -25.84
N LEU A 518 8.07 -20.42 -24.97
CA LEU A 518 9.01 -21.51 -25.13
C LEU A 518 8.73 -22.60 -24.08
N VAL A 519 8.72 -23.84 -24.47
CA VAL A 519 8.67 -25.02 -23.60
C VAL A 519 10.00 -25.74 -23.67
N GLY A 520 10.66 -25.92 -22.51
CA GLY A 520 11.92 -26.60 -22.32
C GLY A 520 11.90 -27.44 -21.05
N GLU A 521 12.96 -27.39 -20.24
CA GLU A 521 12.94 -27.95 -18.87
C GLU A 521 11.91 -27.22 -17.96
N HIS A 522 11.61 -25.96 -18.30
CA HIS A 522 10.58 -25.13 -17.70
C HIS A 522 9.86 -24.34 -18.80
N ASP A 523 8.63 -23.89 -18.54
CA ASP A 523 7.88 -23.04 -19.45
C ASP A 523 8.36 -21.59 -19.32
N PHE A 524 8.73 -20.95 -20.43
CA PHE A 524 9.21 -19.58 -20.49
C PHE A 524 8.29 -18.73 -21.37
N HIS A 525 7.89 -17.56 -20.83
CA HIS A 525 7.06 -16.58 -21.54
C HIS A 525 7.87 -15.30 -21.75
N TYR A 526 8.27 -15.05 -22.99
CA TYR A 526 8.99 -13.83 -23.35
C TYR A 526 8.02 -12.82 -23.95
N ARG A 527 7.98 -11.61 -23.37
CA ARG A 527 7.19 -10.50 -23.91
C ARG A 527 8.13 -9.42 -24.45
N PHE A 528 7.85 -8.96 -25.67
CA PHE A 528 8.67 -8.00 -26.40
C PHE A 528 7.93 -6.70 -26.67
N SER A 529 8.68 -5.65 -27.10
CA SER A 529 8.09 -4.40 -27.56
C SER A 529 7.40 -4.61 -28.92
N ALA A 530 6.32 -3.88 -29.18
CA ALA A 530 5.64 -3.91 -30.49
C ALA A 530 6.54 -3.47 -31.67
N SER A 531 7.69 -2.85 -31.38
CA SER A 531 8.71 -2.46 -32.36
C SER A 531 9.73 -3.56 -32.65
N GLU A 532 9.68 -4.69 -31.95
CA GLU A 532 10.58 -5.83 -32.17
C GLU A 532 9.95 -6.82 -33.15
N GLU A 533 10.73 -7.22 -34.17
CA GLU A 533 10.37 -8.28 -35.09
C GLU A 533 10.74 -9.63 -34.50
N ILE A 534 9.77 -10.54 -34.36
CA ILE A 534 10.01 -11.90 -33.87
C ILE A 534 10.60 -12.74 -35.00
N LEU A 535 11.79 -13.34 -34.78
CA LEU A 535 12.52 -14.10 -35.77
C LEU A 535 12.24 -15.60 -35.75
N VAL A 536 11.56 -16.10 -34.69
CA VAL A 536 11.27 -17.52 -34.49
C VAL A 536 9.83 -17.87 -34.79
N ARG A 537 9.58 -19.14 -35.17
CA ARG A 537 8.24 -19.65 -35.55
C ARG A 537 7.80 -20.75 -34.59
N VAL A 538 6.50 -20.94 -34.48
CA VAL A 538 5.92 -22.06 -33.69
C VAL A 538 6.45 -23.38 -34.23
N GLY A 539 6.94 -24.23 -33.30
CA GLY A 539 7.59 -25.51 -33.59
C GLY A 539 9.10 -25.42 -33.78
N GLU A 540 9.69 -24.24 -33.78
CA GLU A 540 11.15 -24.07 -33.95
C GLU A 540 11.89 -24.34 -32.64
N PRO A 541 12.96 -25.16 -32.64
CA PRO A 541 13.84 -25.31 -31.48
C PRO A 541 14.71 -24.08 -31.33
N VAL A 542 14.84 -23.59 -30.11
CA VAL A 542 15.63 -22.42 -29.73
C VAL A 542 16.66 -22.85 -28.69
N SER A 543 17.90 -22.44 -28.89
CA SER A 543 18.99 -22.67 -27.94
C SER A 543 19.28 -21.43 -27.11
N ALA A 544 19.77 -21.63 -25.87
CA ALA A 544 20.23 -20.54 -25.02
C ALA A 544 21.30 -19.70 -25.73
N GLY A 545 21.14 -18.37 -25.72
CA GLY A 545 21.98 -17.45 -26.49
C GLY A 545 21.54 -17.19 -27.93
N GLN A 546 20.55 -17.93 -28.48
CA GLN A 546 20.00 -17.68 -29.81
C GLN A 546 19.17 -16.41 -29.82
N THR A 547 19.40 -15.55 -30.81
CA THR A 547 18.61 -14.31 -31.00
C THR A 547 17.23 -14.66 -31.54
N ILE A 548 16.18 -14.29 -30.79
CA ILE A 548 14.79 -14.61 -31.11
C ILE A 548 13.97 -13.40 -31.53
N THR A 549 14.49 -12.18 -31.36
CA THR A 549 13.89 -10.96 -31.91
C THR A 549 14.92 -10.10 -32.61
N ARG A 550 14.44 -9.20 -33.47
CA ARG A 550 15.24 -8.18 -34.15
C ARG A 550 14.60 -6.82 -33.91
N GLY A 551 15.38 -5.86 -33.48
CA GLY A 551 14.90 -4.50 -33.28
C GLY A 551 15.55 -3.81 -32.08
N PHE A 552 15.08 -2.62 -31.84
CA PHE A 552 15.61 -1.72 -30.82
C PHE A 552 14.86 -1.93 -29.49
N ARG A 553 15.55 -2.29 -28.43
CA ARG A 553 14.98 -2.45 -27.08
C ARG A 553 15.68 -1.57 -26.06
N ILE A 554 14.91 -0.68 -25.41
CA ILE A 554 15.38 0.01 -24.19
C ILE A 554 15.13 -0.93 -23.00
N ASN A 555 16.18 -1.22 -22.22
CA ASN A 555 16.06 -2.10 -21.06
C ASN A 555 15.14 -1.50 -19.98
N ASP A 556 14.35 -2.34 -19.33
CA ASP A 556 13.47 -1.97 -18.21
C ASP A 556 14.23 -1.32 -17.04
N VAL A 557 15.51 -1.65 -16.86
CA VAL A 557 16.40 -1.00 -15.88
C VAL A 557 16.47 0.52 -16.09
N PHE A 558 16.51 0.99 -17.34
CA PHE A 558 16.50 2.43 -17.64
C PHE A 558 15.24 3.12 -17.11
N TYR A 559 14.08 2.51 -17.34
CA TYR A 559 12.81 3.09 -16.87
C TYR A 559 12.70 3.06 -15.34
N LYS A 560 13.20 2.00 -14.68
CA LYS A 560 13.27 1.90 -13.22
C LYS A 560 14.20 2.98 -12.64
N ASP A 561 15.35 3.22 -13.25
CA ASP A 561 16.28 4.27 -12.80
C ASP A 561 15.73 5.67 -13.05
N LEU A 562 15.00 5.89 -14.15
CA LEU A 562 14.29 7.16 -14.38
C LEU A 562 13.28 7.43 -13.25
N VAL A 563 12.53 6.41 -12.85
CA VAL A 563 11.58 6.48 -11.72
C VAL A 563 12.32 6.76 -10.40
N ARG A 564 13.45 6.10 -10.13
CA ARG A 564 14.27 6.34 -8.92
C ARG A 564 14.80 7.78 -8.88
N ILE A 565 15.27 8.31 -10.02
CA ILE A 565 15.71 9.71 -10.15
C ILE A 565 14.54 10.66 -9.85
N GLN A 566 13.36 10.37 -10.36
CA GLN A 566 12.16 11.16 -10.09
C GLN A 566 11.76 11.14 -8.61
N ILE A 567 11.81 9.98 -7.95
CA ILE A 567 11.58 9.83 -6.51
C ILE A 567 12.58 10.67 -5.71
N LEU A 568 13.86 10.59 -6.05
CA LEU A 568 14.91 11.39 -5.42
C LEU A 568 14.69 12.89 -5.65
N PHE A 569 14.35 13.28 -6.88
CA PHE A 569 14.02 14.68 -7.20
C PHE A 569 12.85 15.21 -6.36
N LEU A 570 11.80 14.43 -6.22
CA LEU A 570 10.65 14.78 -5.39
C LEU A 570 11.06 15.00 -3.91
N PHE A 571 11.88 14.10 -3.37
CA PHE A 571 12.40 14.23 -2.01
C PHE A 571 13.25 15.51 -1.83
N LEU A 572 14.17 15.78 -2.76
CA LEU A 572 15.02 16.98 -2.74
C LEU A 572 14.20 18.26 -2.92
N PHE A 573 13.20 18.24 -3.79
CA PHE A 573 12.27 19.36 -3.99
C PHE A 573 11.51 19.71 -2.70
N LEU A 574 10.94 18.72 -2.02
CA LEU A 574 10.25 18.92 -0.74
C LEU A 574 11.19 19.36 0.37
N SER A 575 12.41 18.80 0.42
CA SER A 575 13.45 19.20 1.35
C SER A 575 13.85 20.66 1.17
N TYR A 576 13.97 21.11 -0.08
CA TYR A 576 14.26 22.52 -0.41
C TYR A 576 13.14 23.47 0.09
N TRP A 577 11.87 23.10 -0.10
CA TRP A 577 10.76 23.92 0.41
C TRP A 577 10.74 23.98 1.94
N VAL A 578 11.05 22.88 2.62
CA VAL A 578 11.19 22.85 4.09
C VAL A 578 12.42 23.65 4.55
N TYR A 579 13.52 23.64 3.80
CA TYR A 579 14.69 24.50 4.06
C TYR A 579 14.32 25.98 3.96
N ARG A 580 13.63 26.39 2.89
CA ARG A 580 13.18 27.77 2.66
C ARG A 580 12.15 28.24 3.68
N ALA A 581 11.38 27.34 4.25
CA ALA A 581 10.50 27.61 5.37
C ALA A 581 11.33 27.82 6.64
N GLY A 582 11.84 29.04 6.82
CA GLY A 582 12.63 29.43 8.00
C GLY A 582 11.87 29.27 9.31
N PRO A 583 12.54 29.44 10.47
CA PRO A 583 11.87 29.43 11.76
C PRO A 583 10.81 30.53 11.78
N ARG A 584 9.56 30.14 12.09
CA ARG A 584 8.45 31.09 12.22
C ARG A 584 8.83 32.18 13.19
N ARG A 585 8.90 33.44 12.77
CA ARG A 585 9.02 34.56 13.70
C ARG A 585 7.82 34.51 14.64
N ARG A 586 8.09 34.24 15.91
CA ARG A 586 7.13 34.08 17.03
C ARG A 586 6.40 35.38 17.38
N ASN A 587 6.17 36.25 16.42
CA ASN A 587 5.44 37.54 16.59
C ASN A 587 4.16 37.47 15.78
N ARG A 588 3.13 36.88 16.38
CA ARG A 588 1.73 37.40 16.27
C ARG A 588 0.86 36.60 17.22
N ARG A 589 0.65 37.22 18.42
CA ARG A 589 -0.46 36.88 19.31
C ARG A 589 -1.79 37.14 18.60
#